data_b6f69d8ea27f670f334993b8c37fcd33
#
_entry.id   b6f69d8ea27f670f334993b8c37fcd33
#
_cell.length_a   1.000
_cell.length_b   1.000
_cell.length_c   1.000
_cell.angle_alpha   90.00
_cell.angle_beta   90.00
_cell.angle_gamma   90.00
#
_symmetry.space_group_name_H-M   'P 1'
#
loop_
_entity.id
_entity.type
_entity.pdbx_description
1 polymer ?
#
loop_
_entity_poly.entity_id
_entity_poly.type
_entity_poly.pdbx_seq_one_letter_code
_entity_poly.pdbx_strand_id
1 'polypeptide(L)'
;MKKIAAFENAIANQVKDLRAEGINPTAFWAYRTSCHCGNDLIDFNEVIWDEDIEAIAATLEANGITEFTISSTFSGLIKTLVGFENAGYKMAGTTKVNANYTDWATGEYAKVDALRMQKA
;
A
#
# COMPACT_ATOMS: atom_id res chain seq x y z
N MET A 1 2.85 12.67 -1.83
CA MET A 1 2.56 11.54 -2.74
C MET A 1 1.80 12.03 -3.96
N LYS A 2 2.12 11.46 -5.12
CA LYS A 2 1.35 11.71 -6.34
C LYS A 2 -0.07 11.18 -6.18
N LYS A 3 -1.07 12.00 -6.48
CA LYS A 3 -2.47 11.60 -6.36
C LYS A 3 -2.88 10.61 -7.45
N ILE A 4 -3.67 9.61 -7.07
CA ILE A 4 -4.17 8.58 -7.97
C ILE A 4 -5.63 8.90 -8.29
N ALA A 5 -5.91 9.24 -9.55
CA ALA A 5 -7.20 9.75 -9.97
C ALA A 5 -8.39 8.84 -9.61
N ALA A 6 -8.26 7.53 -9.83
CA ALA A 6 -9.33 6.59 -9.52
C ALA A 6 -9.66 6.58 -8.02
N PHE A 7 -8.66 6.69 -7.16
CA PHE A 7 -8.86 6.70 -5.71
C PHE A 7 -9.45 8.03 -5.25
N GLU A 8 -8.95 9.14 -5.80
CA GLU A 8 -9.47 10.46 -5.47
C GLU A 8 -10.92 10.62 -5.90
N ASN A 9 -11.29 10.09 -7.06
CA ASN A 9 -12.67 10.09 -7.52
C ASN A 9 -13.58 9.26 -6.61
N ALA A 10 -13.11 8.11 -6.14
CA ALA A 10 -13.86 7.28 -5.20
C ALA A 10 -14.09 8.01 -3.87
N ILE A 11 -13.11 8.77 -3.40
CA ILE A 11 -13.24 9.58 -2.18
C ILE A 11 -14.26 10.70 -2.42
N ALA A 12 -14.13 11.45 -3.50
CA ALA A 12 -15.00 12.58 -3.80
C ALA A 12 -16.45 12.17 -3.99
N ASN A 13 -16.69 11.01 -4.58
CA ASN A 13 -18.03 10.47 -4.83
C ASN A 13 -18.57 9.62 -3.68
N GLN A 14 -17.83 9.48 -2.60
CA GLN A 14 -18.23 8.69 -1.43
C GLN A 14 -18.65 7.27 -1.80
N VAL A 15 -17.87 6.63 -2.68
CA VAL A 15 -18.15 5.29 -3.17
C VAL A 15 -18.12 4.30 -2.01
N LYS A 16 -19.19 3.51 -1.87
CA LYS A 16 -19.30 2.51 -0.80
C LYS A 16 -18.83 1.13 -1.25
N ASP A 17 -19.05 0.78 -2.50
CA ASP A 17 -18.64 -0.50 -3.06
C ASP A 17 -17.44 -0.29 -4.00
N LEU A 18 -16.25 -0.30 -3.42
CA LEU A 18 -15.01 -0.10 -4.15
C LEU A 18 -14.75 -1.20 -5.18
N ARG A 19 -15.12 -2.43 -4.84
CA ARG A 19 -14.90 -3.58 -5.73
C ARG A 19 -15.74 -3.45 -7.01
N ALA A 20 -16.94 -2.90 -6.92
CA ALA A 20 -17.78 -2.64 -8.08
C ALA A 20 -17.16 -1.61 -9.03
N GLU A 21 -16.32 -0.72 -8.50
CA GLU A 21 -15.57 0.29 -9.28
C GLU A 21 -14.20 -0.23 -9.74
N GLY A 22 -13.91 -1.51 -9.54
CA GLY A 22 -12.63 -2.09 -9.92
C GLY A 22 -11.47 -1.71 -8.99
N ILE A 23 -11.77 -1.25 -7.79
CA ILE A 23 -10.77 -0.82 -6.81
C ILE A 23 -10.69 -1.83 -5.67
N ASN A 24 -9.50 -2.36 -5.43
CA ASN A 24 -9.27 -3.22 -4.27
C ASN A 24 -9.31 -2.40 -2.98
N PRO A 25 -10.15 -2.75 -1.98
CA PRO A 25 -10.26 -1.97 -0.75
C PRO A 25 -8.97 -1.88 0.06
N THR A 26 -8.16 -2.95 0.10
CA THR A 26 -6.89 -2.92 0.84
C THR A 26 -5.93 -1.90 0.24
N ALA A 27 -5.81 -1.87 -1.09
CA ALA A 27 -4.99 -0.88 -1.79
C ALA A 27 -5.53 0.54 -1.59
N PHE A 28 -6.85 0.72 -1.63
CA PHE A 28 -7.49 2.02 -1.42
C PHE A 28 -7.19 2.59 -0.02
N TRP A 29 -7.38 1.77 1.01
CA TRP A 29 -7.14 2.23 2.39
C TRP A 29 -5.66 2.44 2.67
N ALA A 30 -4.77 1.62 2.10
CA ALA A 30 -3.33 1.84 2.18
C ALA A 30 -2.95 3.18 1.54
N TYR A 31 -3.55 3.51 0.40
CA TYR A 31 -3.36 4.81 -0.25
C TYR A 31 -3.78 5.97 0.66
N ARG A 32 -4.99 5.90 1.23
CA ARG A 32 -5.50 6.96 2.11
C ARG A 32 -4.63 7.16 3.34
N THR A 33 -4.27 6.07 4.00
CA THR A 33 -3.40 6.11 5.18
C THR A 33 -2.04 6.71 4.82
N SER A 34 -1.46 6.30 3.69
CA SER A 34 -0.16 6.81 3.26
C SER A 34 -0.18 8.30 2.95
N CYS A 35 -1.24 8.79 2.31
CA CYS A 35 -1.43 10.22 2.09
C CYS A 35 -1.53 10.97 3.41
N HIS A 36 -2.30 10.44 4.35
CA HIS A 36 -2.48 11.06 5.67
C HIS A 36 -1.17 11.15 6.43
N CYS A 37 -0.34 10.14 6.36
CA CYS A 37 0.96 10.09 7.06
C CYS A 37 2.08 10.84 6.33
N GLY A 38 1.82 11.36 5.13
CA GLY A 38 2.82 12.06 4.34
C GLY A 38 3.87 11.16 3.69
N ASN A 39 3.54 9.90 3.41
CA ASN A 39 4.41 9.00 2.67
C ASN A 39 4.41 9.32 1.18
N ASP A 40 5.52 9.08 0.51
CA ASP A 40 5.67 9.31 -0.94
C ASP A 40 5.10 8.15 -1.77
N LEU A 41 5.03 6.97 -1.20
CA LEU A 41 4.51 5.77 -1.84
C LEU A 41 3.38 5.16 -1.01
N ILE A 42 2.54 4.37 -1.65
CA ILE A 42 1.57 3.57 -0.92
C ILE A 42 2.34 2.59 -0.05
N ASP A 43 2.05 2.58 1.25
CA ASP A 43 2.62 1.65 2.21
C ASP A 43 1.53 0.74 2.75
N PHE A 44 1.77 -0.57 2.66
CA PHE A 44 0.88 -1.58 3.25
C PHE A 44 1.36 -1.86 4.67
N ASN A 45 0.68 -1.29 5.65
CA ASN A 45 1.02 -1.44 7.07
C ASN A 45 0.13 -2.42 7.81
N GLU A 46 -0.94 -2.89 7.18
CA GLU A 46 -1.85 -3.89 7.72
C GLU A 46 -1.54 -5.27 7.17
N VAL A 47 -2.15 -6.29 7.74
CA VAL A 47 -2.02 -7.66 7.24
C VAL A 47 -2.57 -7.75 5.82
N ILE A 48 -1.80 -8.35 4.93
CA ILE A 48 -2.24 -8.62 3.56
C ILE A 48 -2.60 -10.10 3.47
N TRP A 49 -3.86 -10.39 3.16
CA TRP A 49 -4.33 -11.76 3.02
C TRP A 49 -3.93 -12.32 1.67
N ASP A 50 -3.49 -13.57 1.62
CA ASP A 50 -3.00 -14.22 0.40
C ASP A 50 -3.98 -14.12 -0.77
N GLU A 51 -5.26 -14.32 -0.50
CA GLU A 51 -6.32 -14.28 -1.51
C GLU A 51 -6.56 -12.89 -2.10
N ASP A 52 -6.05 -11.83 -1.48
CA ASP A 52 -6.20 -10.46 -1.96
C ASP A 52 -5.04 -9.97 -2.83
N ILE A 53 -3.91 -10.67 -2.83
CA ILE A 53 -2.69 -10.18 -3.47
C ILE A 53 -2.88 -9.95 -4.97
N GLU A 54 -3.51 -10.88 -5.66
CA GLU A 54 -3.76 -10.75 -7.09
C GLU A 54 -4.62 -9.52 -7.40
N ALA A 55 -5.67 -9.31 -6.61
CA ALA A 55 -6.56 -8.15 -6.78
C ALA A 55 -5.85 -6.83 -6.42
N ILE A 56 -5.02 -6.83 -5.38
CA ILE A 56 -4.19 -5.68 -5.03
C ILE A 56 -3.27 -5.33 -6.20
N ALA A 57 -2.54 -6.31 -6.71
CA ALA A 57 -1.61 -6.11 -7.82
C ALA A 57 -2.32 -5.60 -9.07
N ALA A 58 -3.51 -6.13 -9.38
CA ALA A 58 -4.31 -5.67 -10.51
C ALA A 58 -4.71 -4.20 -10.36
N THR A 59 -5.11 -3.77 -9.15
CA THR A 59 -5.44 -2.37 -8.88
C THR A 59 -4.20 -1.47 -9.04
N LEU A 60 -3.07 -1.88 -8.51
CA LEU A 60 -1.83 -1.13 -8.65
C LEU A 60 -1.43 -0.98 -10.12
N GLU A 61 -1.46 -2.06 -10.87
CA GLU A 61 -1.09 -2.07 -12.28
C GLU A 61 -2.04 -1.21 -13.11
N ALA A 62 -3.34 -1.30 -12.86
CA ALA A 62 -4.34 -0.51 -13.59
C ALA A 62 -4.15 0.99 -13.39
N ASN A 63 -3.51 1.40 -12.30
CA ASN A 63 -3.26 2.81 -11.99
C ASN A 63 -1.81 3.23 -12.21
N GLY A 64 -1.01 2.42 -12.89
CA GLY A 64 0.36 2.75 -13.24
C GLY A 64 1.32 2.81 -12.05
N ILE A 65 0.99 2.13 -10.97
CA ILE A 65 1.81 2.13 -9.75
C ILE A 65 2.88 1.08 -9.89
N THR A 66 4.14 1.51 -9.98
CA THR A 66 5.31 0.65 -10.20
C THR A 66 6.11 0.39 -8.94
N GLU A 67 5.88 1.18 -7.88
CA GLU A 67 6.57 1.05 -6.60
C GLU A 67 5.59 1.22 -5.45
N PHE A 68 5.81 0.43 -4.40
CA PHE A 68 5.09 0.57 -3.13
C PHE A 68 5.95 -0.02 -2.02
N THR A 69 5.51 0.11 -0.77
CA THR A 69 6.25 -0.41 0.37
C THR A 69 5.36 -1.31 1.23
N ILE A 70 5.99 -2.16 2.01
CA ILE A 70 5.32 -3.01 2.99
C ILE A 70 6.04 -2.84 4.33
N SER A 71 5.37 -2.25 5.31
CA SER A 71 5.90 -2.10 6.67
C SER A 71 5.25 -3.08 7.65
N SER A 72 4.27 -3.84 7.21
CA SER A 72 3.58 -4.83 8.00
C SER A 72 4.52 -5.94 8.48
N THR A 73 4.40 -6.35 9.75
CA THR A 73 5.26 -7.36 10.37
C THR A 73 4.41 -8.54 10.88
N PHE A 74 3.95 -9.37 9.98
CA PHE A 74 3.12 -10.52 10.34
C PHE A 74 3.74 -11.83 9.82
N SER A 75 3.32 -12.95 10.38
CA SER A 75 3.93 -14.26 10.07
C SER A 75 3.76 -14.71 8.61
N GLY A 76 2.77 -14.16 7.90
CA GLY A 76 2.52 -14.46 6.49
C GLY A 76 3.33 -13.61 5.51
N LEU A 77 4.28 -12.81 5.97
CA LEU A 77 5.01 -11.87 5.11
C LEU A 77 5.74 -12.55 3.94
N ILE A 78 6.34 -13.69 4.17
CA ILE A 78 7.06 -14.43 3.11
C ILE A 78 6.09 -14.84 2.00
N LYS A 79 4.93 -15.38 2.35
CA LYS A 79 3.89 -15.72 1.38
C LYS A 79 3.41 -14.50 0.59
N THR A 80 3.29 -13.37 1.26
CA THR A 80 2.91 -12.11 0.63
C THR A 80 3.96 -11.69 -0.41
N LEU A 81 5.23 -11.78 -0.07
CA LEU A 81 6.31 -11.46 -1.01
C LEU A 81 6.31 -12.38 -2.22
N VAL A 82 6.11 -13.68 -2.01
CA VAL A 82 5.99 -14.65 -3.11
C VAL A 82 4.80 -14.32 -4.00
N GLY A 83 3.65 -13.97 -3.40
CA GLY A 83 2.45 -13.58 -4.14
C GLY A 83 2.68 -12.36 -5.01
N PHE A 84 3.33 -11.33 -4.49
CA PHE A 84 3.66 -10.14 -5.29
C PHE A 84 4.70 -10.43 -6.36
N GLU A 85 5.68 -11.29 -6.08
CA GLU A 85 6.64 -11.73 -7.11
C GLU A 85 5.91 -12.42 -8.27
N ASN A 86 4.99 -13.31 -7.96
CA ASN A 86 4.18 -13.99 -8.97
C ASN A 86 3.32 -13.00 -9.78
N ALA A 87 2.95 -11.88 -9.19
CA ALA A 87 2.16 -10.82 -9.83
C ALA A 87 3.02 -9.78 -10.56
N GLY A 88 4.34 -9.97 -10.62
CA GLY A 88 5.24 -9.11 -11.40
C GLY A 88 5.95 -8.02 -10.61
N TYR A 89 5.98 -8.09 -9.28
CA TYR A 89 6.72 -7.17 -8.42
C TYR A 89 7.86 -7.91 -7.73
N LYS A 90 8.94 -7.22 -7.45
CA LYS A 90 10.10 -7.77 -6.74
C LYS A 90 10.50 -6.89 -5.58
N MET A 91 11.12 -7.46 -4.57
CA MET A 91 11.73 -6.69 -3.50
C MET A 91 12.97 -5.95 -4.02
N ALA A 92 13.01 -4.64 -3.79
CA ALA A 92 14.07 -3.77 -4.28
C ALA A 92 14.83 -3.09 -3.12
N GLY A 93 14.89 -3.74 -1.98
CA GLY A 93 15.61 -3.25 -0.81
C GLY A 93 14.67 -2.80 0.30
N THR A 94 15.20 -2.01 1.22
CA THR A 94 14.47 -1.51 2.39
C THR A 94 14.52 0.00 2.44
N THR A 95 13.59 0.58 3.20
CA THR A 95 13.52 2.03 3.42
C THR A 95 12.82 2.31 4.74
N LYS A 96 12.68 3.58 5.08
CA LYS A 96 11.87 4.04 6.21
C LYS A 96 10.61 4.69 5.69
N VAL A 97 9.50 4.45 6.36
CA VAL A 97 8.23 5.10 6.07
C VAL A 97 7.62 5.67 7.34
N ASN A 98 6.67 6.58 7.20
CA ASN A 98 5.90 7.10 8.31
C ASN A 98 4.81 6.07 8.67
N ALA A 99 4.78 5.65 9.94
CA ALA A 99 3.68 4.86 10.48
C ALA A 99 2.46 5.75 10.69
N ASN A 100 1.31 5.14 10.92
CA ASN A 100 0.06 5.88 11.14
C ASN A 100 -0.16 6.27 12.61
N TYR A 101 0.90 6.38 13.38
CA TYR A 101 0.88 6.87 14.76
C TYR A 101 2.06 7.81 14.99
N THR A 102 1.90 8.71 15.96
CA THR A 102 2.94 9.69 16.27
C THR A 102 3.87 9.18 17.35
N ASP A 103 5.15 9.57 17.24
CA ASP A 103 6.12 9.42 18.31
C ASP A 103 5.81 10.48 19.36
N TRP A 104 5.48 10.04 20.59
CA TRP A 104 5.12 10.96 21.67
C TRP A 104 6.26 11.90 22.05
N ALA A 105 7.51 11.52 21.81
CA ALA A 105 8.67 12.32 22.14
C ALA A 105 8.89 13.50 21.18
N THR A 106 8.55 13.34 19.89
CA THR A 106 8.78 14.35 18.86
C THR A 106 7.50 15.00 18.36
N GLY A 107 6.36 14.37 18.55
CA GLY A 107 5.07 14.81 17.99
C GLY A 107 4.92 14.56 16.49
N GLU A 108 5.91 13.93 15.86
CA GLU A 108 5.88 13.57 14.44
C GLU A 108 5.46 12.11 14.27
N TYR A 109 5.08 11.72 13.05
CA TYR A 109 4.81 10.32 12.75
C TYR A 109 6.04 9.47 12.99
N ALA A 110 5.85 8.32 13.62
CA ALA A 110 6.93 7.37 13.88
C ALA A 110 7.50 6.84 12.56
N LYS A 111 8.82 6.67 12.51
CA LYS A 111 9.51 6.07 11.36
C LYS A 111 9.68 4.58 11.61
N VAL A 112 9.29 3.77 10.64
CA VAL A 112 9.42 2.31 10.72
C VAL A 112 10.10 1.77 9.47
N ASP A 113 10.69 0.59 9.61
CA ASP A 113 11.31 -0.10 8.48
C ASP A 113 10.23 -0.64 7.53
N ALA A 114 10.52 -0.58 6.25
CA ALA A 114 9.63 -1.12 5.23
C ALA A 114 10.44 -1.78 4.11
N LEU A 115 9.84 -2.77 3.47
CA LEU A 115 10.36 -3.38 2.26
C LEU A 115 9.90 -2.54 1.06
N ARG A 116 10.81 -2.26 0.13
CA ARG A 116 10.45 -1.64 -1.14
C ARG A 116 10.12 -2.73 -2.15
N MET A 117 8.95 -2.58 -2.76
CA MET A 117 8.50 -3.46 -3.84
C MET A 117 8.46 -2.65 -5.12
N GLN A 118 8.96 -3.23 -6.20
CA GLN A 118 9.10 -2.56 -7.47
C GLN A 118 8.69 -3.49 -8.60
N LYS A 119 8.05 -2.96 -9.62
CA LYS A 119 7.68 -3.75 -10.80
C LYS A 119 8.93 -4.31 -11.45
N ALA A 120 8.89 -5.62 -11.72
CA ALA A 120 10.01 -6.31 -12.33
C ALA A 120 10.18 -5.96 -13.82
#